data_3258ff5a5a3eff5b0a1d4a10be71c463
#
_entry.id   3258ff5a5a3eff5b0a1d4a10be71c463
#
_cell.length_a   1.000
_cell.length_b   1.000
_cell.length_c   1.000
_cell.angle_alpha   90.00
_cell.angle_beta   90.00
_cell.angle_gamma   90.00
#
_symmetry.space_group_name_H-M   'P 1'
#
loop_
_entity.id
_entity.type
_entity.pdbx_description
1 polymer ?
#
loop_
_entity_poly.entity_id
_entity_poly.type
_entity_poly.pdbx_seq_one_letter_code
_entity_poly.pdbx_strand_id
1 'polypeptide(L)'
;MDIVDEEEEELERNFENELLKMGCPLIPENEIIKDKQIGEGSFGKVYKGHYKGKEIAIKKIKLIEKVPETYSNLVNEIKVIQKADTPEIPKFYGLMKKNGCYRIIFEYISGKTFKEAYPSMNYEEKVISLYKLSKILESFHSKLIIHRDIKPSNVMIKEDGTLKLIDFGVSKIASHTSTYTKIQKGTVPYISSEQFQIDLEKYQNPSIGDVKPVKISTKSDVWSLGVMTSEMFSCVLPYYNINNNKRPSDFLIMKRLMNKMPFPIPNNLEEEIKEIVQKATMVDVEERASAKDIREMFEKIIKSKNINIKDI
;
A
#
# COMPACT_ATOMS: atom_id res chain seq x y z
N MET A 1 -39.83 -4.27 -14.31
CA MET A 1 -38.58 -3.48 -14.16
C MET A 1 -38.49 -3.22 -12.68
N ASP A 2 -37.62 -3.91 -12.01
CA ASP A 2 -37.66 -3.97 -10.55
C ASP A 2 -37.01 -2.71 -9.97
N ILE A 3 -37.50 -2.22 -8.83
CA ILE A 3 -37.04 -1.02 -8.11
C ILE A 3 -35.49 -1.10 -7.87
N VAL A 4 -34.98 -2.30 -7.74
CA VAL A 4 -33.52 -2.58 -7.55
C VAL A 4 -32.69 -2.18 -8.78
N ASP A 5 -33.22 -2.36 -10.01
CA ASP A 5 -32.52 -2.00 -11.24
C ASP A 5 -32.40 -0.48 -11.41
N GLU A 6 -33.41 0.29 -10.99
CA GLU A 6 -33.41 1.76 -11.07
C GLU A 6 -32.41 2.39 -10.08
N GLU A 7 -32.32 1.86 -8.86
CA GLU A 7 -31.34 2.31 -7.86
C GLU A 7 -29.90 2.03 -8.27
N GLU A 8 -29.63 0.87 -8.88
CA GLU A 8 -28.31 0.52 -9.41
C GLU A 8 -27.90 1.44 -10.58
N GLU A 9 -28.82 1.75 -11.49
CA GLU A 9 -28.57 2.64 -12.63
C GLU A 9 -28.34 4.09 -12.17
N GLU A 10 -29.05 4.57 -11.15
CA GLU A 10 -28.84 5.89 -10.59
C GLU A 10 -27.47 5.98 -9.89
N LEU A 11 -27.09 4.95 -9.13
CA LEU A 11 -25.81 4.86 -8.47
C LEU A 11 -24.65 4.90 -9.48
N GLU A 12 -24.76 4.15 -10.57
CA GLU A 12 -23.75 4.14 -11.62
C GLU A 12 -23.67 5.48 -12.36
N ARG A 13 -24.79 6.13 -12.65
CA ARG A 13 -24.82 7.49 -13.22
C ARG A 13 -24.16 8.52 -12.31
N ASN A 14 -24.42 8.46 -11.01
CA ASN A 14 -23.80 9.35 -10.05
C ASN A 14 -22.28 9.15 -9.99
N PHE A 15 -21.83 7.91 -10.02
CA PHE A 15 -20.40 7.56 -10.10
C PHE A 15 -19.75 8.08 -11.39
N GLU A 16 -20.36 7.85 -12.56
CA GLU A 16 -19.82 8.34 -13.84
C GLU A 16 -19.77 9.87 -13.89
N ASN A 17 -20.78 10.56 -13.33
CA ASN A 17 -20.76 12.01 -13.20
C ASN A 17 -19.62 12.50 -12.29
N GLU A 18 -19.30 11.79 -11.22
CA GLU A 18 -18.18 12.14 -10.35
C GLU A 18 -16.85 11.95 -11.08
N LEU A 19 -16.68 10.86 -11.83
CA LEU A 19 -15.50 10.64 -12.68
C LEU A 19 -15.32 11.78 -13.71
N LEU A 20 -16.38 12.22 -14.36
CA LEU A 20 -16.35 13.34 -15.30
C LEU A 20 -15.91 14.64 -14.63
N LYS A 21 -16.45 14.96 -13.44
CA LYS A 21 -16.04 16.12 -12.64
C LYS A 21 -14.56 16.09 -12.25
N MET A 22 -14.03 14.90 -12.05
CA MET A 22 -12.61 14.68 -11.73
C MET A 22 -11.70 14.71 -12.96
N GLY A 23 -12.26 14.83 -14.17
CA GLY A 23 -11.49 14.73 -15.41
C GLY A 23 -10.87 13.34 -15.64
N CYS A 24 -11.48 12.28 -15.08
CA CYS A 24 -10.99 10.91 -15.24
C CYS A 24 -11.26 10.41 -16.66
N PRO A 25 -10.23 10.02 -17.44
CA PRO A 25 -10.44 9.52 -18.81
C PRO A 25 -11.20 8.19 -18.78
N LEU A 26 -12.27 8.09 -19.56
CA LEU A 26 -12.94 6.82 -19.88
C LEU A 26 -12.40 6.31 -21.21
N ILE A 27 -11.75 5.13 -21.18
CA ILE A 27 -11.10 4.51 -22.34
C ILE A 27 -12.06 3.50 -22.97
N PRO A 28 -12.38 3.62 -24.27
CA PRO A 28 -13.17 2.63 -24.97
C PRO A 28 -12.54 1.24 -24.96
N GLU A 29 -13.34 0.19 -24.76
CA GLU A 29 -12.85 -1.18 -24.69
C GLU A 29 -12.08 -1.59 -25.95
N ASN A 30 -12.52 -1.17 -27.12
CA ASN A 30 -11.92 -1.50 -28.40
C ASN A 30 -10.53 -0.86 -28.63
N GLU A 31 -10.11 0.10 -27.80
CA GLU A 31 -8.75 0.67 -27.82
C GLU A 31 -7.76 -0.14 -26.95
N ILE A 32 -8.24 -1.12 -26.18
CA ILE A 32 -7.43 -1.95 -25.28
C ILE A 32 -7.25 -3.35 -25.85
N ILE A 33 -6.01 -3.74 -26.04
CA ILE A 33 -5.64 -5.12 -26.34
C ILE A 33 -5.19 -5.76 -25.03
N LYS A 34 -5.92 -6.77 -24.58
CA LYS A 34 -5.61 -7.51 -23.35
C LYS A 34 -4.78 -8.75 -23.66
N ASP A 35 -3.66 -8.91 -22.97
CA ASP A 35 -2.77 -10.05 -23.07
C ASP A 35 -2.97 -11.03 -21.89
N LYS A 36 -1.86 -11.52 -21.32
CA LYS A 36 -1.83 -12.49 -20.22
C LYS A 36 -2.07 -11.86 -18.85
N GLN A 37 -2.56 -12.69 -17.91
CA GLN A 37 -2.58 -12.32 -16.50
C GLN A 37 -1.15 -12.25 -15.95
N ILE A 38 -0.83 -11.18 -15.22
CA ILE A 38 0.49 -10.92 -14.61
C ILE A 38 0.45 -10.88 -13.09
N GLY A 39 -0.74 -10.83 -12.50
CA GLY A 39 -0.90 -10.82 -11.05
C GLY A 39 -2.32 -11.10 -10.61
N GLU A 40 -2.45 -11.55 -9.36
CA GLU A 40 -3.72 -11.68 -8.65
C GLU A 40 -3.50 -11.34 -7.18
N GLY A 41 -4.34 -10.51 -6.61
CA GLY A 41 -4.25 -10.08 -5.21
C GLY A 41 -5.62 -9.85 -4.58
N SER A 42 -5.61 -9.32 -3.37
CA SER A 42 -6.83 -9.00 -2.60
C SER A 42 -7.79 -8.08 -3.35
N PHE A 43 -7.25 -7.21 -4.20
CA PHE A 43 -8.00 -6.17 -4.92
C PHE A 43 -8.40 -6.58 -6.34
N GLY A 44 -8.03 -7.77 -6.80
CA GLY A 44 -8.43 -8.30 -8.10
C GLY A 44 -7.29 -8.88 -8.92
N LYS A 45 -7.59 -9.11 -10.21
CA LYS A 45 -6.64 -9.64 -11.19
C LYS A 45 -6.03 -8.50 -11.98
N VAL A 46 -4.74 -8.62 -12.28
CA VAL A 46 -4.00 -7.68 -13.12
C VAL A 46 -3.55 -8.40 -14.39
N TYR A 47 -3.76 -7.76 -15.53
CA TYR A 47 -3.38 -8.28 -16.84
C TYR A 47 -2.43 -7.30 -17.51
N LYS A 48 -1.49 -7.82 -18.29
CA LYS A 48 -0.72 -7.04 -19.25
C LYS A 48 -1.59 -6.79 -20.48
N GLY A 49 -1.33 -5.69 -21.18
CA GLY A 49 -2.00 -5.35 -22.42
C GLY A 49 -1.35 -4.18 -23.13
N HIS A 50 -2.04 -3.67 -24.16
CA HIS A 50 -1.57 -2.54 -24.96
C HIS A 50 -2.68 -1.49 -25.14
N TYR A 51 -2.27 -0.22 -25.11
CA TYR A 51 -3.11 0.95 -25.36
C TYR A 51 -2.32 2.01 -26.11
N LYS A 52 -2.79 2.39 -27.33
CA LYS A 52 -2.11 3.38 -28.18
C LYS A 52 -0.61 3.11 -28.35
N GLY A 53 -0.25 1.84 -28.61
CA GLY A 53 1.12 1.40 -28.81
C GLY A 53 1.99 1.31 -27.54
N LYS A 54 1.43 1.54 -26.36
CA LYS A 54 2.13 1.44 -25.06
C LYS A 54 1.73 0.19 -24.33
N GLU A 55 2.67 -0.43 -23.62
CA GLU A 55 2.38 -1.50 -22.68
C GLU A 55 1.64 -0.94 -21.46
N ILE A 56 0.58 -1.62 -21.06
CA ILE A 56 -0.28 -1.24 -19.94
C ILE A 56 -0.51 -2.40 -18.96
N ALA A 57 -0.84 -2.05 -17.70
CA ALA A 57 -1.39 -2.94 -16.71
C ALA A 57 -2.89 -2.64 -16.54
N ILE A 58 -3.72 -3.69 -16.64
CA ILE A 58 -5.16 -3.63 -16.54
C ILE A 58 -5.58 -4.25 -15.21
N LYS A 59 -5.87 -3.43 -14.21
CA LYS A 59 -6.35 -3.88 -12.89
C LYS A 59 -7.86 -4.05 -12.93
N LYS A 60 -8.33 -5.32 -12.92
CA LYS A 60 -9.75 -5.62 -12.81
C LYS A 60 -10.18 -5.48 -11.36
N ILE A 61 -11.11 -4.58 -11.09
CA ILE A 61 -11.66 -4.39 -9.75
C ILE A 61 -12.68 -5.49 -9.49
N LYS A 62 -12.59 -6.14 -8.33
CA LYS A 62 -13.63 -7.06 -7.87
C LYS A 62 -14.84 -6.23 -7.44
N LEU A 63 -15.75 -5.99 -8.36
CA LEU A 63 -17.10 -5.54 -8.02
C LEU A 63 -17.86 -6.79 -7.57
N ILE A 64 -17.82 -7.12 -6.29
CA ILE A 64 -18.56 -8.25 -5.73
C ILE A 64 -20.05 -7.91 -5.74
N GLU A 65 -20.40 -6.63 -5.59
CA GLU A 65 -21.73 -6.07 -5.65
C GLU A 65 -21.67 -4.63 -6.17
N LYS A 66 -22.68 -4.19 -6.90
CA LYS A 66 -22.86 -2.78 -7.30
C LYS A 66 -23.40 -1.98 -6.10
N VAL A 67 -22.58 -1.87 -5.05
CA VAL A 67 -22.94 -1.14 -3.84
C VAL A 67 -22.23 0.21 -3.77
N PRO A 68 -22.83 1.23 -3.11
CA PRO A 68 -22.28 2.58 -2.99
C PRO A 68 -20.82 2.59 -2.50
N GLU A 69 -20.47 1.69 -1.59
CA GLU A 69 -19.12 1.60 -1.02
C GLU A 69 -18.06 1.22 -2.08
N THR A 70 -18.40 0.36 -3.02
CA THR A 70 -17.46 -0.07 -4.07
C THR A 70 -17.11 1.10 -5.00
N TYR A 71 -18.11 1.88 -5.41
CA TYR A 71 -17.89 3.06 -6.23
C TYR A 71 -17.12 4.15 -5.49
N SER A 72 -17.46 4.39 -4.22
CA SER A 72 -16.74 5.38 -3.40
C SER A 72 -15.28 5.00 -3.14
N ASN A 73 -14.97 3.71 -2.98
CA ASN A 73 -13.60 3.23 -2.88
C ASN A 73 -12.82 3.47 -4.17
N LEU A 74 -13.43 3.21 -5.34
CA LEU A 74 -12.80 3.45 -6.64
C LEU A 74 -12.54 4.94 -6.90
N VAL A 75 -13.53 5.81 -6.61
CA VAL A 75 -13.36 7.26 -6.67
C VAL A 75 -12.20 7.71 -5.77
N ASN A 76 -12.14 7.20 -4.55
CA ASN A 76 -11.05 7.55 -3.63
C ASN A 76 -9.68 7.07 -4.16
N GLU A 77 -9.57 5.87 -4.72
CA GLU A 77 -8.33 5.37 -5.34
C GLU A 77 -7.87 6.32 -6.45
N ILE A 78 -8.78 6.74 -7.33
CA ILE A 78 -8.47 7.68 -8.42
C ILE A 78 -8.05 9.05 -7.87
N LYS A 79 -8.77 9.59 -6.87
CA LYS A 79 -8.41 10.86 -6.21
C LYS A 79 -7.00 10.83 -5.62
N VAL A 80 -6.63 9.70 -4.97
CA VAL A 80 -5.30 9.52 -4.41
C VAL A 80 -4.25 9.52 -5.52
N ILE A 81 -4.47 8.76 -6.60
CA ILE A 81 -3.54 8.68 -7.73
C ILE A 81 -3.35 10.06 -8.38
N GLN A 82 -4.42 10.79 -8.64
CA GLN A 82 -4.35 12.13 -9.21
C GLN A 82 -3.65 13.14 -8.28
N LYS A 83 -3.90 13.04 -6.98
CA LYS A 83 -3.24 13.91 -5.99
C LYS A 83 -1.76 13.56 -5.81
N ALA A 84 -1.41 12.28 -5.91
CA ALA A 84 -0.01 11.85 -5.82
C ALA A 84 0.83 12.47 -6.92
N ASP A 85 0.37 12.43 -8.17
CA ASP A 85 0.96 13.01 -9.39
C ASP A 85 2.50 13.10 -9.30
N THR A 86 3.15 11.95 -9.40
CA THR A 86 4.59 11.81 -9.19
C THR A 86 5.13 10.65 -10.03
N PRO A 87 6.39 10.72 -10.52
CA PRO A 87 6.98 9.64 -11.31
C PRO A 87 7.16 8.33 -10.52
N GLU A 88 7.10 8.35 -9.19
CA GLU A 88 7.26 7.17 -8.34
C GLU A 88 6.00 6.28 -8.25
N ILE A 89 4.92 6.63 -8.96
CA ILE A 89 3.75 5.74 -9.15
C ILE A 89 3.61 5.37 -10.62
N PRO A 90 2.93 4.26 -10.96
CA PRO A 90 2.58 3.97 -12.34
C PRO A 90 1.70 5.07 -12.91
N LYS A 91 1.99 5.53 -14.12
CA LYS A 91 1.13 6.51 -14.80
C LYS A 91 -0.28 5.98 -14.92
N PHE A 92 -1.25 6.75 -14.49
CA PHE A 92 -2.66 6.47 -14.66
C PHE A 92 -3.12 6.93 -16.06
N TYR A 93 -3.74 6.03 -16.83
CA TYR A 93 -4.27 6.35 -18.15
C TYR A 93 -5.78 6.60 -18.13
N GLY A 94 -6.51 5.98 -17.23
CA GLY A 94 -7.96 6.12 -17.13
C GLY A 94 -8.65 4.85 -16.65
N LEU A 95 -9.97 4.84 -16.83
CA LEU A 95 -10.84 3.69 -16.56
C LEU A 95 -11.37 3.11 -17.87
N MET A 96 -11.58 1.81 -17.89
CA MET A 96 -12.31 1.10 -18.93
C MET A 96 -13.49 0.36 -18.29
N LYS A 97 -14.68 0.48 -18.88
CA LYS A 97 -15.88 -0.30 -18.51
C LYS A 97 -16.03 -1.48 -19.47
N LYS A 98 -16.20 -2.69 -18.93
CA LYS A 98 -16.47 -3.91 -19.70
C LYS A 98 -17.39 -4.84 -18.92
N ASN A 99 -18.51 -5.22 -19.53
CA ASN A 99 -19.52 -6.08 -18.92
C ASN A 99 -19.95 -5.60 -17.52
N GLY A 100 -20.28 -4.30 -17.39
CA GLY A 100 -20.68 -3.69 -16.13
C GLY A 100 -19.57 -3.54 -15.07
N CYS A 101 -18.33 -3.95 -15.37
CA CYS A 101 -17.20 -3.88 -14.44
C CYS A 101 -16.19 -2.84 -14.88
N TYR A 102 -15.70 -2.04 -13.93
CA TYR A 102 -14.62 -1.08 -14.19
C TYR A 102 -13.24 -1.72 -14.03
N ARG A 103 -12.30 -1.22 -14.82
CA ARG A 103 -10.88 -1.59 -14.79
C ARG A 103 -10.04 -0.34 -14.80
N ILE A 104 -9.03 -0.30 -13.94
CA ILE A 104 -8.07 0.79 -13.92
C ILE A 104 -6.94 0.45 -14.89
N ILE A 105 -6.59 1.41 -15.75
CA ILE A 105 -5.53 1.29 -16.74
C ILE A 105 -4.33 2.10 -16.29
N PHE A 106 -3.22 1.39 -16.07
CA PHE A 106 -1.94 1.96 -15.66
C PHE A 106 -0.82 1.68 -16.67
N GLU A 107 0.26 2.42 -16.53
CA GLU A 107 1.57 2.06 -17.10
C GLU A 107 1.95 0.64 -16.66
N TYR A 108 2.40 -0.18 -17.60
CA TYR A 108 3.05 -1.45 -17.26
C TYR A 108 4.46 -1.17 -16.77
N ILE A 109 4.81 -1.69 -15.60
CA ILE A 109 6.15 -1.55 -15.03
C ILE A 109 6.93 -2.82 -15.33
N SER A 110 7.95 -2.71 -16.19
CA SER A 110 8.92 -3.77 -16.40
C SER A 110 9.92 -3.77 -15.24
N GLY A 111 9.84 -4.77 -14.37
CA GLY A 111 10.66 -4.87 -13.18
C GLY A 111 10.22 -6.01 -12.28
N LYS A 112 10.79 -6.06 -11.07
CA LYS A 112 10.47 -7.03 -10.02
C LYS A 112 9.84 -6.31 -8.83
N THR A 113 9.00 -6.99 -8.08
CA THR A 113 8.59 -6.51 -6.75
C THR A 113 9.77 -6.60 -5.78
N PHE A 114 9.77 -5.79 -4.72
CA PHE A 114 10.78 -5.96 -3.68
C PHE A 114 10.75 -7.37 -3.10
N LYS A 115 9.56 -7.98 -2.98
CA LYS A 115 9.42 -9.36 -2.50
C LYS A 115 10.23 -10.35 -3.33
N GLU A 116 10.33 -10.14 -4.64
CA GLU A 116 11.11 -10.98 -5.55
C GLU A 116 12.58 -10.58 -5.59
N ALA A 117 12.90 -9.32 -5.36
CA ALA A 117 14.24 -8.77 -5.53
C ALA A 117 15.09 -8.84 -4.25
N TYR A 118 14.53 -8.50 -3.05
CA TYR A 118 15.32 -8.31 -1.84
C TYR A 118 16.12 -9.56 -1.39
N PRO A 119 15.72 -10.82 -1.66
CA PRO A 119 16.52 -11.96 -1.27
C PRO A 119 17.91 -12.03 -1.95
N SER A 120 18.01 -11.43 -3.14
CA SER A 120 19.28 -11.36 -3.90
C SER A 120 20.01 -10.02 -3.76
N MET A 121 19.39 -9.01 -3.14
CA MET A 121 20.02 -7.71 -2.91
C MET A 121 21.13 -7.80 -1.86
N ASN A 122 22.26 -7.15 -2.12
CA ASN A 122 23.28 -6.91 -1.13
C ASN A 122 22.87 -5.84 -0.10
N TYR A 123 23.72 -5.56 0.87
CA TYR A 123 23.44 -4.57 1.92
C TYR A 123 23.20 -3.16 1.37
N GLU A 124 24.05 -2.70 0.47
CA GLU A 124 23.98 -1.34 -0.10
C GLU A 124 22.74 -1.15 -0.93
N GLU A 125 22.39 -2.13 -1.76
CA GLU A 125 21.16 -2.13 -2.55
C GLU A 125 19.91 -2.03 -1.68
N LYS A 126 19.86 -2.75 -0.55
CA LYS A 126 18.76 -2.65 0.42
C LYS A 126 18.68 -1.26 1.06
N VAL A 127 19.83 -0.72 1.49
CA VAL A 127 19.91 0.63 2.09
C VAL A 127 19.41 1.69 1.10
N ILE A 128 19.91 1.69 -0.14
CA ILE A 128 19.54 2.65 -1.18
C ILE A 128 18.04 2.52 -1.52
N SER A 129 17.55 1.30 -1.66
CA SER A 129 16.14 1.05 -1.99
C SER A 129 15.21 1.58 -0.91
N LEU A 130 15.52 1.34 0.37
CA LEU A 130 14.70 1.82 1.49
C LEU A 130 14.86 3.33 1.71
N TYR A 131 16.04 3.89 1.45
CA TYR A 131 16.23 5.34 1.37
C TYR A 131 15.33 5.98 0.31
N LYS A 132 15.33 5.44 -0.92
CA LYS A 132 14.45 5.91 -2.01
C LYS A 132 12.96 5.79 -1.61
N LEU A 133 12.56 4.66 -1.03
CA LEU A 133 11.18 4.46 -0.58
C LEU A 133 10.78 5.44 0.53
N SER A 134 11.68 5.72 1.49
CA SER A 134 11.39 6.71 2.55
C SER A 134 11.20 8.13 1.98
N LYS A 135 11.92 8.50 0.91
CA LYS A 135 11.68 9.76 0.17
C LYS A 135 10.31 9.79 -0.50
N ILE A 136 9.90 8.69 -1.11
CA ILE A 136 8.56 8.57 -1.72
C ILE A 136 7.49 8.78 -0.66
N LEU A 137 7.62 8.12 0.50
CA LEU A 137 6.68 8.28 1.59
C LEU A 137 6.68 9.69 2.18
N GLU A 138 7.83 10.32 2.34
CA GLU A 138 7.92 11.73 2.78
C GLU A 138 7.16 12.65 1.80
N SER A 139 7.32 12.46 0.49
CA SER A 139 6.58 13.19 -0.54
C SER A 139 5.06 12.94 -0.45
N PHE A 140 4.62 11.70 -0.25
CA PHE A 140 3.20 11.37 -0.08
C PHE A 140 2.62 12.00 1.17
N HIS A 141 3.33 11.90 2.29
CA HIS A 141 2.90 12.44 3.57
C HIS A 141 2.80 13.97 3.54
N SER A 142 3.68 14.66 2.79
CA SER A 142 3.57 16.12 2.58
C SER A 142 2.30 16.51 1.81
N LYS A 143 1.78 15.62 0.96
CA LYS A 143 0.51 15.74 0.24
C LYS A 143 -0.69 15.20 1.05
N LEU A 144 -0.48 14.81 2.31
CA LEU A 144 -1.48 14.18 3.18
C LEU A 144 -2.05 12.87 2.61
N ILE A 145 -1.26 12.13 1.85
CA ILE A 145 -1.60 10.79 1.34
C ILE A 145 -1.05 9.75 2.30
N ILE A 146 -1.91 8.85 2.77
CA ILE A 146 -1.57 7.68 3.59
C ILE A 146 -1.79 6.44 2.72
N HIS A 147 -0.74 5.65 2.47
CA HIS A 147 -0.80 4.49 1.57
C HIS A 147 -1.52 3.29 2.19
N ARG A 148 -1.26 2.97 3.46
CA ARG A 148 -1.91 1.93 4.28
C ARG A 148 -1.60 0.48 3.92
N ASP A 149 -0.85 0.20 2.86
CA ASP A 149 -0.44 -1.16 2.49
C ASP A 149 1.01 -1.19 1.98
N ILE A 150 1.92 -0.54 2.72
CA ILE A 150 3.36 -0.58 2.45
C ILE A 150 3.88 -1.98 2.82
N LYS A 151 4.37 -2.70 1.81
CA LYS A 151 4.94 -4.05 1.92
C LYS A 151 5.79 -4.37 0.71
N PRO A 152 6.68 -5.38 0.76
CA PRO A 152 7.57 -5.70 -0.36
C PRO A 152 6.87 -6.01 -1.68
N SER A 153 5.65 -6.56 -1.66
CA SER A 153 4.91 -6.86 -2.89
C SER A 153 4.26 -5.63 -3.55
N ASN A 154 4.19 -4.49 -2.85
CA ASN A 154 3.60 -3.25 -3.37
C ASN A 154 4.65 -2.21 -3.79
N VAL A 155 5.93 -2.56 -3.77
CA VAL A 155 7.02 -1.74 -4.30
C VAL A 155 7.68 -2.50 -5.44
N MET A 156 7.73 -1.90 -6.61
CA MET A 156 8.45 -2.43 -7.77
C MET A 156 9.77 -1.70 -7.96
N ILE A 157 10.79 -2.44 -8.37
CA ILE A 157 12.08 -1.92 -8.78
C ILE A 157 12.30 -2.28 -10.25
N LYS A 158 12.59 -1.28 -11.07
CA LYS A 158 12.97 -1.43 -12.46
C LYS A 158 14.47 -1.76 -12.59
N GLU A 159 14.89 -2.21 -13.76
CA GLU A 159 16.30 -2.50 -14.02
C GLU A 159 17.23 -1.28 -13.85
N ASP A 160 16.71 -0.07 -14.07
CA ASP A 160 17.41 1.19 -13.85
C ASP A 160 17.43 1.65 -12.38
N GLY A 161 17.00 0.81 -11.45
CA GLY A 161 16.91 1.13 -10.02
C GLY A 161 15.80 2.11 -9.64
N THR A 162 14.92 2.49 -10.58
CA THR A 162 13.76 3.33 -10.31
C THR A 162 12.72 2.55 -9.52
N LEU A 163 12.21 3.15 -8.44
CA LEU A 163 11.13 2.56 -7.65
C LEU A 163 9.76 3.05 -8.13
N LYS A 164 8.80 2.16 -8.09
CA LYS A 164 7.39 2.47 -8.31
C LYS A 164 6.57 1.88 -7.17
N LEU A 165 5.85 2.73 -6.44
CA LEU A 165 4.87 2.31 -5.44
C LEU A 165 3.55 2.02 -6.14
N ILE A 166 3.04 0.82 -5.94
CA ILE A 166 1.84 0.33 -6.62
C ILE A 166 0.72 0.02 -5.61
N ASP A 167 -0.51 -0.08 -6.11
CA ASP A 167 -1.71 -0.50 -5.39
C ASP A 167 -2.22 0.50 -4.33
N PHE A 168 -3.05 1.43 -4.77
CA PHE A 168 -3.67 2.49 -3.97
C PHE A 168 -5.09 2.15 -3.48
N GLY A 169 -5.54 0.91 -3.66
CA GLY A 169 -6.92 0.49 -3.38
C GLY A 169 -7.37 0.67 -1.93
N VAL A 170 -6.46 0.86 -1.00
CA VAL A 170 -6.75 1.15 0.42
C VAL A 170 -6.22 2.50 0.90
N SER A 171 -5.57 3.24 0.02
CA SER A 171 -4.97 4.53 0.34
C SER A 171 -6.01 5.59 0.68
N LYS A 172 -5.63 6.63 1.39
CA LYS A 172 -6.56 7.68 1.82
C LYS A 172 -5.89 9.06 1.79
N ILE A 173 -6.66 10.06 1.37
CA ILE A 173 -6.30 11.46 1.55
C ILE A 173 -6.82 11.88 2.92
N ALA A 174 -5.94 12.37 3.78
CA ALA A 174 -6.29 12.91 5.07
C ALA A 174 -6.56 14.42 5.01
N SER A 175 -7.38 14.95 5.91
CA SER A 175 -7.57 16.39 6.08
C SER A 175 -6.38 17.04 6.81
N HIS A 176 -5.72 16.25 7.66
CA HIS A 176 -4.50 16.59 8.40
C HIS A 176 -3.55 15.38 8.34
N THR A 177 -2.47 15.38 9.13
CA THR A 177 -1.53 14.24 9.19
C THR A 177 -2.18 12.94 9.68
N SER A 178 -3.42 13.00 10.13
CA SER A 178 -4.23 11.84 10.53
C SER A 178 -5.68 11.97 10.07
N THR A 179 -6.37 10.85 10.00
CA THR A 179 -7.81 10.76 9.66
C THR A 179 -8.40 9.51 10.30
N TYR A 180 -9.71 9.31 10.14
CA TYR A 180 -10.41 8.14 10.68
C TYR A 180 -10.91 7.22 9.56
N THR A 181 -10.98 5.94 9.85
CA THR A 181 -11.55 4.93 8.95
C THR A 181 -12.40 3.96 9.75
N LYS A 182 -13.55 3.56 9.19
CA LYS A 182 -14.42 2.52 9.79
C LYS A 182 -13.92 1.11 9.51
N ILE A 183 -13.07 0.94 8.49
CA ILE A 183 -12.64 -0.37 8.00
C ILE A 183 -11.13 -0.48 8.16
N GLN A 184 -10.70 -1.53 8.86
CA GLN A 184 -9.31 -1.94 8.87
C GLN A 184 -8.94 -2.47 7.49
N LYS A 185 -7.92 -1.87 6.87
CA LYS A 185 -7.42 -2.27 5.55
C LYS A 185 -5.89 -2.38 5.62
N GLY A 186 -5.33 -3.26 4.81
CA GLY A 186 -3.90 -3.53 4.72
C GLY A 186 -3.57 -5.00 4.97
N THR A 187 -2.30 -5.33 4.95
CA THR A 187 -1.78 -6.69 5.15
C THR A 187 -1.34 -6.87 6.60
N VAL A 188 -2.00 -7.75 7.34
CA VAL A 188 -1.90 -7.88 8.82
C VAL A 188 -0.48 -7.74 9.40
N PRO A 189 0.57 -8.40 8.88
CA PRO A 189 1.92 -8.28 9.45
C PRO A 189 2.53 -6.88 9.38
N TYR A 190 2.02 -6.01 8.51
CA TYR A 190 2.56 -4.67 8.29
C TYR A 190 1.68 -3.56 8.88
N ILE A 191 0.52 -3.92 9.43
CA ILE A 191 -0.42 -2.95 10.01
C ILE A 191 0.08 -2.52 11.39
N SER A 192 0.00 -1.23 11.66
CA SER A 192 0.40 -0.64 12.94
C SER A 192 -0.62 -0.88 14.07
N SER A 193 -0.14 -0.89 15.31
CA SER A 193 -0.93 -1.26 16.49
C SER A 193 -2.15 -0.36 16.71
N GLU A 194 -2.07 0.93 16.42
CA GLU A 194 -3.17 1.87 16.56
C GLU A 194 -4.36 1.57 15.65
N GLN A 195 -4.13 0.82 14.56
CA GLN A 195 -5.19 0.42 13.64
C GLN A 195 -6.04 -0.75 14.17
N PHE A 196 -5.61 -1.40 15.25
CA PHE A 196 -6.32 -2.50 15.90
C PHE A 196 -7.06 -2.07 17.19
N GLN A 197 -7.51 -0.84 17.29
CA GLN A 197 -8.37 -0.40 18.39
C GLN A 197 -9.81 -0.95 18.27
N ILE A 198 -9.93 -2.21 17.86
CA ILE A 198 -11.21 -2.92 17.85
C ILE A 198 -11.43 -3.49 19.23
N ASP A 199 -12.59 -3.19 19.80
CA ASP A 199 -13.08 -3.83 21.01
C ASP A 199 -13.16 -5.35 20.77
N LEU A 200 -12.35 -6.15 21.46
CA LEU A 200 -12.32 -7.61 21.29
C LEU A 200 -13.69 -8.26 21.49
N GLU A 201 -14.53 -7.68 22.36
CA GLU A 201 -15.89 -8.15 22.62
C GLU A 201 -16.78 -7.99 21.38
N LYS A 202 -16.56 -6.92 20.58
CA LYS A 202 -17.30 -6.67 19.35
C LYS A 202 -16.81 -7.52 18.18
N TYR A 203 -15.52 -7.91 18.16
CA TYR A 203 -15.02 -8.84 17.14
C TYR A 203 -15.63 -10.24 17.31
N GLN A 204 -15.91 -10.63 18.56
CA GLN A 204 -16.56 -11.91 18.88
C GLN A 204 -18.09 -11.88 18.72
N ASN A 205 -18.69 -10.70 18.64
CA ASN A 205 -20.14 -10.54 18.54
C ASN A 205 -20.51 -9.41 17.55
N PRO A 206 -20.56 -9.68 16.24
CA PRO A 206 -20.81 -8.67 15.19
C PRO A 206 -22.16 -7.94 15.32
N SER A 207 -23.09 -8.47 16.14
CA SER A 207 -24.41 -7.88 16.38
C SER A 207 -24.40 -6.67 17.32
N ILE A 208 -23.26 -6.32 17.92
CA ILE A 208 -23.17 -5.24 18.92
C ILE A 208 -22.64 -3.95 18.28
N GLY A 209 -23.56 -3.16 17.70
CA GLY A 209 -23.41 -1.71 17.48
C GLY A 209 -22.29 -1.22 16.56
N ASP A 210 -22.29 0.09 16.28
CA ASP A 210 -21.38 0.77 15.38
C ASP A 210 -19.88 0.50 15.61
N VAL A 211 -19.18 0.11 14.55
CA VAL A 211 -17.70 0.00 14.55
C VAL A 211 -17.12 1.39 14.81
N LYS A 212 -16.43 1.57 15.94
CA LYS A 212 -15.73 2.84 16.21
C LYS A 212 -14.71 3.12 15.12
N PRO A 213 -14.66 4.34 14.60
CA PRO A 213 -13.67 4.70 13.59
C PRO A 213 -12.26 4.62 14.18
N VAL A 214 -11.35 4.00 13.44
CA VAL A 214 -9.94 3.85 13.79
C VAL A 214 -9.16 5.05 13.28
N LYS A 215 -8.34 5.66 14.14
CA LYS A 215 -7.42 6.73 13.75
C LYS A 215 -6.26 6.14 12.96
N ILE A 216 -6.01 6.67 11.77
CA ILE A 216 -4.85 6.37 10.95
C ILE A 216 -4.05 7.65 10.71
N SER A 217 -2.76 7.54 10.55
CA SER A 217 -1.87 8.68 10.29
C SER A 217 -0.77 8.33 9.30
N THR A 218 -0.04 9.32 8.84
CA THR A 218 1.17 9.13 8.03
C THR A 218 2.19 8.23 8.73
N LYS A 219 2.22 8.23 10.06
CA LYS A 219 3.10 7.35 10.87
C LYS A 219 2.68 5.87 10.83
N SER A 220 1.46 5.56 10.36
CA SER A 220 1.05 4.16 10.09
C SER A 220 1.85 3.55 8.93
N ASP A 221 2.14 4.32 7.88
CA ASP A 221 3.01 3.87 6.78
C ASP A 221 4.46 3.69 7.24
N VAL A 222 4.92 4.51 8.20
CA VAL A 222 6.27 4.41 8.77
C VAL A 222 6.42 3.12 9.57
N TRP A 223 5.40 2.70 10.32
CA TRP A 223 5.39 1.38 10.95
C TRP A 223 5.59 0.27 9.91
N SER A 224 4.81 0.30 8.84
CA SER A 224 4.90 -0.68 7.76
C SER A 224 6.28 -0.69 7.10
N LEU A 225 6.89 0.49 6.89
CA LEU A 225 8.26 0.64 6.40
C LEU A 225 9.28 0.01 7.36
N GLY A 226 9.14 0.20 8.68
CA GLY A 226 10.00 -0.42 9.68
C GLY A 226 9.92 -1.94 9.68
N VAL A 227 8.70 -2.51 9.61
CA VAL A 227 8.47 -3.95 9.48
C VAL A 227 9.10 -4.50 8.20
N MET A 228 8.92 -3.79 7.08
CA MET A 228 9.52 -4.16 5.79
C MET A 228 11.04 -4.09 5.83
N THR A 229 11.61 -3.06 6.47
CA THR A 229 13.06 -2.94 6.69
C THR A 229 13.60 -4.15 7.46
N SER A 230 12.94 -4.53 8.55
CA SER A 230 13.29 -5.71 9.33
C SER A 230 13.29 -6.98 8.47
N GLU A 231 12.23 -7.19 7.67
CA GLU A 231 12.13 -8.37 6.78
C GLU A 231 13.24 -8.41 5.74
N MET A 232 13.48 -7.29 5.05
CA MET A 232 14.47 -7.23 3.97
C MET A 232 15.89 -7.50 4.46
N PHE A 233 16.30 -6.99 5.63
CA PHE A 233 17.65 -7.18 6.16
C PHE A 233 17.84 -8.50 6.88
N SER A 234 16.85 -8.96 7.64
CA SER A 234 16.93 -10.25 8.33
C SER A 234 16.71 -11.46 7.42
N CYS A 235 16.06 -11.25 6.26
CA CYS A 235 15.49 -12.29 5.40
C CYS A 235 14.52 -13.23 6.14
N VAL A 236 13.88 -12.72 7.19
CA VAL A 236 12.91 -13.44 8.02
C VAL A 236 11.56 -12.75 7.93
N LEU A 237 10.50 -13.51 7.67
CA LEU A 237 9.14 -12.98 7.60
C LEU A 237 8.75 -12.26 8.91
N PRO A 238 7.96 -11.19 8.85
CA PRO A 238 7.53 -10.45 10.04
C PRO A 238 6.88 -11.38 11.09
N TYR A 239 7.22 -11.17 12.36
CA TYR A 239 6.76 -11.96 13.51
C TYR A 239 7.16 -13.44 13.49
N TYR A 240 8.07 -13.86 12.62
CA TYR A 240 8.53 -15.25 12.59
C TYR A 240 9.26 -15.61 13.89
N ASN A 241 8.92 -16.75 14.45
CA ASN A 241 9.60 -17.27 15.65
C ASN A 241 10.59 -18.35 15.25
N ILE A 242 11.88 -18.05 15.39
CA ILE A 242 12.99 -18.92 15.04
C ILE A 242 12.98 -20.22 15.89
N ASN A 243 12.54 -20.13 17.16
CA ASN A 243 12.60 -21.27 18.09
C ASN A 243 11.61 -22.38 17.72
N ASN A 244 10.46 -22.05 17.14
CA ASN A 244 9.46 -23.03 16.70
C ASN A 244 9.31 -23.12 15.17
N ASN A 245 10.19 -22.46 14.43
CA ASN A 245 10.24 -22.46 12.96
C ASN A 245 8.87 -22.13 12.30
N LYS A 246 8.12 -21.22 12.89
CA LYS A 246 6.76 -20.92 12.43
C LYS A 246 6.42 -19.44 12.57
N ARG A 247 5.74 -18.89 11.54
CA ARG A 247 5.08 -17.60 11.63
C ARG A 247 3.74 -17.78 12.38
N PRO A 248 3.39 -16.89 13.34
CA PRO A 248 2.07 -16.89 13.97
C PRO A 248 0.95 -16.67 12.93
N SER A 249 -0.25 -17.16 13.24
CA SER A 249 -1.43 -16.81 12.44
C SER A 249 -1.69 -15.30 12.54
N ASP A 250 -2.39 -14.76 11.55
CA ASP A 250 -2.77 -13.34 11.54
C ASP A 250 -3.56 -12.96 12.81
N PHE A 251 -4.38 -13.87 13.33
CA PHE A 251 -5.09 -13.67 14.61
C PHE A 251 -4.15 -13.43 15.79
N LEU A 252 -3.07 -14.20 15.90
CA LEU A 252 -2.08 -14.03 16.98
C LEU A 252 -1.27 -12.73 16.81
N ILE A 253 -0.98 -12.34 15.58
CA ILE A 253 -0.35 -11.05 15.28
C ILE A 253 -1.28 -9.92 15.70
N MET A 254 -2.56 -9.97 15.31
CA MET A 254 -3.57 -8.99 15.69
C MET A 254 -3.69 -8.88 17.22
N LYS A 255 -3.80 -10.01 17.92
CA LYS A 255 -3.85 -10.02 19.39
C LYS A 255 -2.62 -9.35 20.02
N ARG A 256 -1.43 -9.58 19.47
CA ARG A 256 -0.20 -8.92 19.91
C ARG A 256 -0.27 -7.41 19.74
N LEU A 257 -0.71 -6.94 18.56
CA LEU A 257 -0.83 -5.52 18.23
C LEU A 257 -1.91 -4.81 19.08
N MET A 258 -3.04 -5.47 19.31
CA MET A 258 -4.10 -4.96 20.20
C MET A 258 -3.62 -4.78 21.64
N ASN A 259 -2.76 -5.67 22.11
CA ASN A 259 -2.12 -5.56 23.43
C ASN A 259 -0.94 -4.57 23.44
N LYS A 260 -0.75 -3.80 22.38
CA LYS A 260 0.32 -2.80 22.25
C LYS A 260 1.72 -3.38 22.53
N MET A 261 1.92 -4.65 22.19
CA MET A 261 3.25 -5.27 22.35
C MET A 261 4.19 -4.74 21.25
N PRO A 262 5.45 -4.46 21.59
CA PRO A 262 6.43 -3.97 20.62
C PRO A 262 6.67 -4.99 19.50
N PHE A 263 7.06 -4.48 18.32
CA PHE A 263 7.47 -5.32 17.22
C PHE A 263 8.68 -6.18 17.60
N PRO A 264 8.68 -7.49 17.32
CA PRO A 264 9.80 -8.36 17.64
C PRO A 264 10.93 -8.16 16.64
N ILE A 265 11.96 -7.44 17.03
CA ILE A 265 13.10 -7.14 16.16
C ILE A 265 14.05 -8.33 16.16
N PRO A 266 14.44 -8.88 14.97
CA PRO A 266 15.41 -9.94 14.87
C PRO A 266 16.79 -9.54 15.38
N ASN A 267 17.48 -10.47 16.07
CA ASN A 267 18.80 -10.21 16.67
C ASN A 267 19.95 -10.10 15.62
N ASN A 268 19.73 -10.61 14.42
CA ASN A 268 20.73 -10.66 13.35
C ASN A 268 20.81 -9.38 12.51
N LEU A 269 20.13 -8.31 12.91
CA LEU A 269 20.24 -7.00 12.24
C LEU A 269 21.48 -6.25 12.72
N GLU A 270 22.16 -5.53 11.82
CA GLU A 270 23.18 -4.54 12.19
C GLU A 270 22.54 -3.45 13.06
N GLU A 271 23.31 -2.87 14.00
CA GLU A 271 22.78 -1.96 15.01
C GLU A 271 22.13 -0.71 14.39
N GLU A 272 22.68 -0.17 13.31
CA GLU A 272 22.12 0.97 12.58
C GLU A 272 20.74 0.65 11.98
N ILE A 273 20.57 -0.54 11.42
CA ILE A 273 19.29 -1.00 10.86
C ILE A 273 18.28 -1.29 11.98
N LYS A 274 18.76 -1.87 13.08
CA LYS A 274 17.95 -2.14 14.27
C LYS A 274 17.39 -0.85 14.87
N GLU A 275 18.20 0.21 14.95
CA GLU A 275 17.75 1.53 15.40
C GLU A 275 16.64 2.09 14.49
N ILE A 276 16.79 1.97 13.17
CA ILE A 276 15.73 2.39 12.22
C ILE A 276 14.45 1.61 12.49
N VAL A 277 14.52 0.29 12.61
CA VAL A 277 13.35 -0.56 12.87
C VAL A 277 12.70 -0.16 14.20
N GLN A 278 13.47 0.07 15.26
CA GLN A 278 12.97 0.50 16.56
C GLN A 278 12.20 1.83 16.46
N LYS A 279 12.80 2.83 15.82
CA LYS A 279 12.19 4.16 15.67
C LYS A 279 10.95 4.14 14.80
N ALA A 280 10.94 3.31 13.76
CA ALA A 280 9.81 3.16 12.85
C ALA A 280 8.65 2.35 13.46
N THR A 281 8.93 1.41 14.38
CA THR A 281 7.93 0.53 15.00
C THR A 281 7.63 0.87 16.46
N MET A 282 7.84 2.13 16.86
CA MET A 282 7.38 2.62 18.18
C MET A 282 5.87 2.45 18.29
N VAL A 283 5.43 1.87 19.40
CA VAL A 283 4.00 1.62 19.68
C VAL A 283 3.27 2.94 19.91
N ASP A 284 3.91 3.86 20.63
CA ASP A 284 3.41 5.23 20.75
C ASP A 284 3.58 5.96 19.41
N VAL A 285 2.46 6.40 18.85
CA VAL A 285 2.43 7.06 17.55
C VAL A 285 3.14 8.42 17.58
N GLU A 286 3.07 9.13 18.70
CA GLU A 286 3.68 10.45 18.84
C GLU A 286 5.21 10.33 18.90
N GLU A 287 5.74 9.30 19.55
CA GLU A 287 7.19 9.02 19.61
C GLU A 287 7.74 8.33 18.35
N ARG A 288 6.86 7.75 17.51
CA ARG A 288 7.28 7.09 16.28
C ARG A 288 7.88 8.09 15.31
N ALA A 289 8.99 7.72 14.67
CA ALA A 289 9.64 8.51 13.64
C ALA A 289 8.68 8.87 12.48
N SER A 290 8.94 9.99 11.81
CA SER A 290 8.32 10.32 10.53
C SER A 290 9.07 9.68 9.35
N ALA A 291 8.48 9.70 8.15
CA ALA A 291 9.18 9.24 6.94
C ALA A 291 10.46 10.05 6.66
N LYS A 292 10.45 11.34 7.00
CA LYS A 292 11.62 12.21 6.93
C LYS A 292 12.71 11.73 7.88
N ASP A 293 12.39 11.45 9.14
CA ASP A 293 13.38 10.97 10.13
C ASP A 293 14.02 9.66 9.66
N ILE A 294 13.23 8.71 9.15
CA ILE A 294 13.73 7.45 8.61
C ILE A 294 14.62 7.67 7.40
N ARG A 295 14.24 8.56 6.48
CA ARG A 295 15.08 8.95 5.34
C ARG A 295 16.43 9.50 5.80
N GLU A 296 16.44 10.38 6.81
CA GLU A 296 17.66 10.95 7.35
C GLU A 296 18.57 9.91 8.03
N MET A 297 17.97 8.90 8.67
CA MET A 297 18.73 7.78 9.25
C MET A 297 19.39 6.94 8.15
N PHE A 298 18.69 6.60 7.08
CA PHE A 298 19.31 5.92 5.92
C PHE A 298 20.38 6.78 5.25
N GLU A 299 20.16 8.10 5.14
CA GLU A 299 21.15 9.02 4.57
C GLU A 299 22.45 9.05 5.40
N LYS A 300 22.35 8.97 6.72
CA LYS A 300 23.52 8.84 7.61
C LYS A 300 24.30 7.55 7.33
N ILE A 301 23.60 6.43 7.17
CA ILE A 301 24.24 5.14 6.83
C ILE A 301 24.96 5.24 5.49
N ILE A 302 24.30 5.81 4.47
CA ILE A 302 24.87 6.02 3.14
C ILE A 302 26.18 6.83 3.22
N LYS A 303 26.17 7.92 3.99
CA LYS A 303 27.34 8.78 4.18
C LYS A 303 28.46 8.09 4.97
N SER A 304 28.12 7.42 6.08
CA SER A 304 29.12 6.80 6.97
C SER A 304 29.82 5.60 6.31
N LYS A 305 29.10 4.83 5.48
CA LYS A 305 29.64 3.68 4.76
C LYS A 305 30.12 4.01 3.34
N ASN A 306 30.10 5.30 2.93
CA ASN A 306 30.48 5.76 1.59
C ASN A 306 29.74 5.03 0.45
N ILE A 307 28.45 4.74 0.66
CA ILE A 307 27.63 4.04 -0.33
C ILE A 307 27.37 4.96 -1.52
N ASN A 308 27.64 4.49 -2.73
CA ASN A 308 27.46 5.26 -3.95
C ASN A 308 26.00 5.18 -4.43
N ILE A 309 25.26 6.27 -4.31
CA ILE A 309 23.82 6.33 -4.73
C ILE A 309 23.66 6.26 -6.26
N LYS A 310 24.74 6.50 -7.04
CA LYS A 310 24.65 6.57 -8.51
C LYS A 310 24.68 5.20 -9.19
N ASP A 311 24.95 4.13 -8.47
CA ASP A 311 25.17 2.79 -9.05
C ASP A 311 23.90 1.91 -9.01
N ILE A 312 22.72 2.47 -8.65
CA ILE A 312 21.47 1.72 -8.64
C ILE A 312 20.30 2.59 -9.16
#